data_e4ecb82ab9c6f194e7a6b6da5f9ca4ba
#
_entry.id   e4ecb82ab9c6f194e7a6b6da5f9ca4ba
#
_cell.length_a   1.000
_cell.length_b   1.000
_cell.length_c   1.000
_cell.angle_alpha   90.00
_cell.angle_beta   90.00
_cell.angle_gamma   90.00
#
_symmetry.space_group_name_H-M   'P 1'
#
loop_
_entity.id
_entity.type
_entity.pdbx_description
1 polymer ?
#
loop_
_entity_poly.entity_id
_entity_poly.type
_entity_poly.pdbx_seq_one_letter_code
_entity_poly.pdbx_strand_id
1 'polypeptide(L)'
;MEDGAPYGASVRESLVHVLDTARELGFRTENMDGHLGWCEYGEGDEMVAVLGHLDVVPAGDGWSCDPFGGELRGGKIWGRGATDDKGPAIASLFALAALRDSGLPIRRRIRILFGCNEEAGSDDIKYYLANGGEIPVMGFTPDGEYPVINGEKGIINVTFSHANVQTGDVRLLSIHGGTAPNVVPAHACAKLACPRELAQRLANL
;
A
#
# COMPACT_ATOMS: atom_id res chain seq x y z
N MET A 1 -12.31 -11.47 9.68
CA MET A 1 -10.96 -11.64 9.12
C MET A 1 -10.82 -13.11 8.79
N GLU A 2 -10.39 -13.45 7.59
CA GLU A 2 -10.08 -14.83 7.23
C GLU A 2 -8.75 -15.23 7.87
N ASP A 3 -8.65 -16.49 8.31
CA ASP A 3 -7.44 -17.01 8.94
C ASP A 3 -6.27 -16.94 7.94
N GLY A 4 -5.15 -16.32 8.34
CA GLY A 4 -3.98 -16.08 7.48
C GLY A 4 -4.16 -15.02 6.39
N ALA A 5 -5.22 -14.19 6.44
CA ALA A 5 -5.45 -13.07 5.52
C ALA A 5 -5.93 -11.81 6.26
N PRO A 6 -5.15 -11.27 7.19
CA PRO A 6 -5.56 -10.14 8.03
C PRO A 6 -5.92 -8.89 7.23
N TYR A 7 -5.35 -8.72 6.05
CA TYR A 7 -5.57 -7.56 5.16
C TYR A 7 -6.31 -7.95 3.86
N GLY A 8 -6.93 -9.14 3.84
CA GLY A 8 -7.76 -9.63 2.74
C GLY A 8 -7.07 -10.66 1.83
N ALA A 9 -7.90 -11.41 1.12
CA ALA A 9 -7.45 -12.54 0.31
C ALA A 9 -6.46 -12.12 -0.79
N SER A 10 -6.72 -11.04 -1.52
CA SER A 10 -5.86 -10.60 -2.63
C SER A 10 -4.47 -10.15 -2.17
N VAL A 11 -4.36 -9.53 -0.99
CA VAL A 11 -3.06 -9.16 -0.41
C VAL A 11 -2.31 -10.42 -0.01
N ARG A 12 -3.00 -11.40 0.63
CA ARG A 12 -2.42 -12.70 0.95
C ARG A 12 -1.90 -13.43 -0.30
N GLU A 13 -2.69 -13.45 -1.38
CA GLU A 13 -2.27 -14.06 -2.64
C GLU A 13 -1.01 -13.41 -3.20
N SER A 14 -0.93 -12.08 -3.17
CA SER A 14 0.27 -11.34 -3.57
C SER A 14 1.48 -11.72 -2.70
N LEU A 15 1.29 -11.83 -1.39
CA LEU A 15 2.35 -12.23 -0.46
C LEU A 15 2.83 -13.66 -0.73
N VAL A 16 1.92 -14.60 -0.87
CA VAL A 16 2.27 -16.00 -1.17
C VAL A 16 3.04 -16.08 -2.48
N HIS A 17 2.57 -15.37 -3.53
CA HIS A 17 3.21 -15.37 -4.84
C HIS A 17 4.64 -14.83 -4.79
N VAL A 18 4.89 -13.71 -4.11
CA VAL A 18 6.26 -13.16 -4.03
C VAL A 18 7.19 -14.05 -3.20
N LEU A 19 6.67 -14.66 -2.12
CA LEU A 19 7.46 -15.57 -1.30
C LEU A 19 7.79 -16.88 -2.04
N ASP A 20 6.88 -17.39 -2.84
CA ASP A 20 7.12 -18.56 -3.69
C ASP A 20 8.16 -18.23 -4.76
N THR A 21 8.04 -17.08 -5.42
CA THR A 21 9.05 -16.57 -6.37
C THR A 21 10.43 -16.45 -5.71
N ALA A 22 10.50 -15.89 -4.50
CA ALA A 22 11.75 -15.77 -3.77
C ALA A 22 12.36 -17.14 -3.40
N ARG A 23 11.49 -18.11 -3.06
CA ARG A 23 11.91 -19.49 -2.77
C ARG A 23 12.43 -20.21 -4.02
N GLU A 24 11.76 -20.03 -5.16
CA GLU A 24 12.21 -20.55 -6.46
C GLU A 24 13.57 -19.95 -6.87
N LEU A 25 13.82 -18.70 -6.52
CA LEU A 25 15.13 -18.05 -6.67
C LEU A 25 16.17 -18.57 -5.66
N GLY A 26 15.80 -19.45 -4.71
CA GLY A 26 16.72 -20.07 -3.76
C GLY A 26 16.97 -19.26 -2.49
N PHE A 27 16.15 -18.29 -2.15
CA PHE A 27 16.24 -17.52 -0.92
C PHE A 27 15.51 -18.21 0.23
N ARG A 28 15.96 -17.96 1.46
CA ARG A 28 15.19 -18.29 2.67
C ARG A 28 13.96 -17.37 2.71
N THR A 29 12.81 -17.92 3.03
CA THR A 29 11.55 -17.14 3.11
C THR A 29 10.79 -17.48 4.37
N GLU A 30 10.07 -16.52 4.88
CA GLU A 30 9.11 -16.69 5.96
C GLU A 30 7.84 -15.89 5.70
N ASN A 31 6.71 -16.47 6.07
CA ASN A 31 5.42 -15.81 6.08
C ASN A 31 4.99 -15.66 7.55
N MET A 32 4.86 -14.45 8.01
CA MET A 32 4.44 -14.13 9.37
C MET A 32 2.92 -13.96 9.43
N ASP A 33 2.22 -15.10 9.39
CA ASP A 33 0.75 -15.23 9.52
C ASP A 33 -0.06 -14.36 8.55
N GLY A 34 0.51 -14.07 7.36
CA GLY A 34 -0.12 -13.24 6.36
C GLY A 34 -0.08 -11.73 6.65
N HIS A 35 0.51 -11.31 7.77
CA HIS A 35 0.72 -9.89 8.07
C HIS A 35 1.84 -9.29 7.22
N LEU A 36 2.93 -10.04 7.10
CA LEU A 36 4.12 -9.65 6.38
C LEU A 36 4.89 -10.92 6.02
N GLY A 37 5.70 -10.85 4.98
CA GLY A 37 6.67 -11.91 4.70
C GLY A 37 8.03 -11.31 4.39
N TRP A 38 9.05 -12.17 4.39
CA TRP A 38 10.38 -11.75 3.99
C TRP A 38 11.15 -12.84 3.25
N CYS A 39 12.13 -12.40 2.46
CA CYS A 39 13.17 -13.27 1.97
C CYS A 39 14.54 -12.76 2.39
N GLU A 40 15.52 -13.67 2.51
CA GLU A 40 16.84 -13.32 3.01
C GLU A 40 17.95 -14.10 2.31
N TYR A 41 19.08 -13.43 2.11
CA TYR A 41 20.31 -13.98 1.58
C TYR A 41 21.54 -13.50 2.36
N GLY A 42 22.55 -14.38 2.45
CA GLY A 42 23.82 -14.09 3.11
C GLY A 42 23.90 -14.62 4.53
N GLU A 43 25.06 -14.40 5.14
CA GLU A 43 25.41 -14.84 6.48
C GLU A 43 25.94 -13.68 7.30
N GLY A 44 25.99 -13.83 8.63
CA GLY A 44 26.51 -12.86 9.58
C GLY A 44 25.49 -12.37 10.59
N ASP A 45 25.96 -11.64 11.58
CA ASP A 45 25.15 -11.17 12.71
C ASP A 45 24.33 -9.92 12.36
N GLU A 46 24.86 -9.07 11.47
CA GLU A 46 24.18 -7.86 11.06
C GLU A 46 23.26 -8.09 9.83
N MET A 47 22.11 -7.43 9.83
CA MET A 47 21.16 -7.49 8.73
C MET A 47 20.90 -6.09 8.17
N VAL A 48 20.88 -5.99 6.84
CA VAL A 48 20.41 -4.84 6.07
C VAL A 48 19.03 -5.15 5.53
N ALA A 49 18.09 -4.22 5.62
CA ALA A 49 16.74 -4.43 5.12
C ALA A 49 16.40 -3.56 3.92
N VAL A 50 15.59 -4.13 3.03
CA VAL A 50 14.78 -3.40 2.06
C VAL A 50 13.32 -3.60 2.47
N LEU A 51 12.57 -2.53 2.62
CA LEU A 51 11.17 -2.59 2.99
C LEU A 51 10.31 -2.10 1.83
N GLY A 52 9.54 -3.00 1.25
CA GLY A 52 8.50 -2.69 0.27
C GLY A 52 7.14 -3.19 0.72
N HIS A 53 6.07 -2.86 0.00
CA HIS A 53 4.73 -3.32 0.31
C HIS A 53 3.96 -3.88 -0.89
N LEU A 54 2.92 -4.66 -0.61
CA LEU A 54 2.13 -5.39 -1.61
C LEU A 54 0.68 -4.93 -1.66
N ASP A 55 0.19 -4.28 -0.60
CA ASP A 55 -1.13 -3.67 -0.60
C ASP A 55 -1.13 -2.43 -1.50
N VAL A 56 -2.29 -1.96 -1.84
CA VAL A 56 -2.47 -0.84 -2.76
C VAL A 56 -3.72 -0.04 -2.39
N VAL A 57 -3.70 1.25 -2.65
CA VAL A 57 -4.90 2.10 -2.59
C VAL A 57 -5.96 1.63 -3.60
N PRO A 58 -7.24 1.99 -3.42
CA PRO A 58 -8.28 1.73 -4.41
C PRO A 58 -7.87 2.22 -5.81
N ALA A 59 -8.29 1.49 -6.83
CA ALA A 59 -7.94 1.80 -8.22
C ALA A 59 -8.31 3.23 -8.62
N GLY A 60 -9.46 3.74 -8.16
CA GLY A 60 -10.01 5.00 -8.62
C GLY A 60 -10.54 4.91 -10.05
N ASP A 61 -10.83 6.06 -10.66
CA ASP A 61 -11.42 6.17 -11.98
C ASP A 61 -10.38 6.55 -13.05
N GLY A 62 -10.78 6.50 -14.32
CA GLY A 62 -9.98 7.01 -15.45
C GLY A 62 -8.98 6.03 -16.04
N TRP A 63 -9.01 4.77 -15.68
CA TRP A 63 -8.16 3.74 -16.26
C TRP A 63 -8.54 3.42 -17.71
N SER A 64 -7.53 3.27 -18.58
CA SER A 64 -7.69 2.83 -19.98
C SER A 64 -7.53 1.30 -20.16
N CYS A 65 -7.31 0.57 -19.08
CA CYS A 65 -7.15 -0.88 -19.00
C CYS A 65 -7.68 -1.38 -17.65
N ASP A 66 -7.70 -2.68 -17.43
CA ASP A 66 -7.98 -3.23 -16.10
C ASP A 66 -6.89 -2.77 -15.12
N PRO A 67 -7.23 -2.03 -14.05
CA PRO A 67 -6.26 -1.55 -13.08
C PRO A 67 -5.51 -2.66 -12.33
N PHE A 68 -6.04 -3.88 -12.31
CA PHE A 68 -5.42 -5.04 -11.66
C PHE A 68 -4.92 -6.09 -12.65
N GLY A 69 -5.01 -5.81 -13.97
CA GLY A 69 -4.64 -6.75 -15.01
C GLY A 69 -3.14 -6.85 -15.29
N GLY A 70 -2.33 -5.88 -14.87
CA GLY A 70 -0.88 -5.89 -15.14
C GLY A 70 -0.54 -5.87 -16.63
N GLU A 71 -1.28 -5.14 -17.46
CA GLU A 71 -1.14 -5.14 -18.90
C GLU A 71 0.26 -4.67 -19.35
N LEU A 72 0.95 -5.49 -20.14
CA LEU A 72 2.21 -5.12 -20.77
C LEU A 72 1.95 -4.44 -22.13
N ARG A 73 2.12 -3.12 -22.19
CA ARG A 73 1.88 -2.32 -23.39
C ARG A 73 2.93 -1.23 -23.57
N GLY A 74 3.52 -1.16 -24.76
CA GLY A 74 4.52 -0.14 -25.08
C GLY A 74 5.78 -0.20 -24.21
N GLY A 75 6.19 -1.38 -23.76
CA GLY A 75 7.35 -1.57 -22.89
C GLY A 75 7.10 -1.13 -21.43
N LYS A 76 5.85 -0.93 -21.04
CA LYS A 76 5.45 -0.54 -19.68
C LYS A 76 4.44 -1.53 -19.12
N ILE A 77 4.48 -1.76 -17.82
CA ILE A 77 3.46 -2.49 -17.07
C ILE A 77 2.43 -1.48 -16.57
N TRP A 78 1.18 -1.67 -17.00
CA TRP A 78 0.05 -0.83 -16.61
C TRP A 78 -0.76 -1.54 -15.53
N GLY A 79 -0.88 -0.91 -14.37
CA GLY A 79 -1.66 -1.47 -13.27
C GLY A 79 -1.46 -0.71 -11.97
N ARG A 80 -2.46 -0.79 -11.09
CA ARG A 80 -2.36 -0.31 -9.71
C ARG A 80 -1.29 -1.14 -8.97
N GLY A 81 -0.34 -0.46 -8.30
CA GLY A 81 0.79 -1.11 -7.65
C GLY A 81 2.01 -1.36 -8.56
N ALA A 82 1.95 -1.03 -9.87
CA ALA A 82 3.08 -1.20 -10.76
C ALA A 82 4.27 -0.28 -10.41
N THR A 83 3.99 0.89 -9.83
CA THR A 83 5.01 1.85 -9.38
C THR A 83 5.08 1.89 -7.86
N ASP A 84 3.96 1.83 -7.19
CA ASP A 84 3.77 1.96 -5.76
C ASP A 84 3.04 0.69 -5.25
N ASP A 85 3.72 -0.28 -4.64
CA ASP A 85 5.17 -0.47 -4.56
C ASP A 85 5.58 -1.86 -5.09
N LYS A 86 4.64 -2.66 -5.69
CA LYS A 86 4.95 -4.02 -6.17
C LYS A 86 6.11 -4.06 -7.18
N GLY A 87 6.18 -3.08 -8.08
CA GLY A 87 7.25 -3.01 -9.07
C GLY A 87 8.63 -2.85 -8.41
N PRO A 88 8.87 -1.83 -7.59
CA PRO A 88 10.11 -1.65 -6.85
C PRO A 88 10.43 -2.80 -5.89
N ALA A 89 9.44 -3.38 -5.20
CA ALA A 89 9.62 -4.55 -4.34
C ALA A 89 10.15 -5.77 -5.13
N ILE A 90 9.56 -6.05 -6.30
CA ILE A 90 10.03 -7.12 -7.19
C ILE A 90 11.38 -6.78 -7.81
N ALA A 91 11.63 -5.53 -8.20
CA ALA A 91 12.94 -5.10 -8.66
C ALA A 91 14.04 -5.34 -7.60
N SER A 92 13.73 -5.08 -6.33
CA SER A 92 14.62 -5.36 -5.21
C SER A 92 14.91 -6.86 -5.04
N LEU A 93 13.90 -7.71 -5.22
CA LEU A 93 14.07 -9.17 -5.19
C LEU A 93 15.03 -9.65 -6.30
N PHE A 94 14.84 -9.17 -7.52
CA PHE A 94 15.73 -9.54 -8.63
C PHE A 94 17.12 -8.90 -8.52
N ALA A 95 17.24 -7.72 -7.91
CA ALA A 95 18.54 -7.13 -7.58
C ALA A 95 19.30 -8.00 -6.55
N LEU A 96 18.60 -8.55 -5.55
CA LEU A 96 19.19 -9.51 -4.60
C LEU A 96 19.65 -10.78 -5.31
N ALA A 97 18.87 -11.29 -6.27
CA ALA A 97 19.27 -12.44 -7.08
C ALA A 97 20.51 -12.14 -7.92
N ALA A 98 20.57 -10.99 -8.57
CA ALA A 98 21.74 -10.56 -9.34
C ALA A 98 22.98 -10.42 -8.45
N LEU A 99 22.84 -9.88 -7.24
CA LEU A 99 23.93 -9.77 -6.27
C LEU A 99 24.45 -11.15 -5.88
N ARG A 100 23.57 -12.10 -5.55
CA ARG A 100 23.95 -13.50 -5.29
C ARG A 100 24.71 -14.11 -6.45
N ASP A 101 24.19 -13.97 -7.67
CA ASP A 101 24.74 -14.60 -8.88
C ASP A 101 26.06 -13.95 -9.30
N SER A 102 26.32 -12.71 -8.88
CA SER A 102 27.60 -12.03 -9.11
C SER A 102 28.78 -12.67 -8.40
N GLY A 103 28.54 -13.48 -7.34
CA GLY A 103 29.57 -14.08 -6.49
C GLY A 103 30.36 -13.07 -5.67
N LEU A 104 29.93 -11.81 -5.61
CA LEU A 104 30.59 -10.81 -4.77
C LEU A 104 30.47 -11.17 -3.29
N PRO A 105 31.52 -10.98 -2.48
CA PRO A 105 31.46 -11.25 -1.06
C PRO A 105 30.54 -10.24 -0.39
N ILE A 106 29.50 -10.73 0.27
CA ILE A 106 28.63 -9.94 1.14
C ILE A 106 29.00 -10.23 2.61
N ARG A 107 28.98 -9.19 3.44
CA ARG A 107 29.41 -9.27 4.84
C ARG A 107 28.24 -9.19 5.82
N ARG A 108 27.04 -8.93 5.31
CA ARG A 108 25.81 -8.81 6.08
C ARG A 108 24.70 -9.58 5.40
N ARG A 109 23.77 -10.08 6.18
CA ARG A 109 22.52 -10.61 5.61
C ARG A 109 21.74 -9.48 4.97
N ILE A 110 21.09 -9.76 3.86
CA ILE A 110 20.19 -8.82 3.19
C ILE A 110 18.79 -9.43 3.23
N ARG A 111 17.87 -8.73 3.86
CA ARG A 111 16.48 -9.14 4.01
C ARG A 111 15.59 -8.17 3.25
N ILE A 112 14.70 -8.70 2.41
CA ILE A 112 13.62 -7.93 1.80
C ILE A 112 12.36 -8.27 2.56
N LEU A 113 11.73 -7.26 3.12
CA LEU A 113 10.45 -7.32 3.82
C LEU A 113 9.34 -6.92 2.83
N PHE A 114 8.33 -7.76 2.72
CA PHE A 114 7.14 -7.53 1.90
C PHE A 114 5.97 -7.22 2.82
N GLY A 115 5.73 -5.94 3.07
CA GLY A 115 4.63 -5.43 3.86
C GLY A 115 3.28 -5.66 3.18
N CYS A 116 2.23 -5.67 3.98
CA CYS A 116 0.87 -5.95 3.51
C CYS A 116 -0.17 -4.92 4.00
N ASN A 117 0.27 -3.84 4.66
CA ASN A 117 -0.64 -2.83 5.24
C ASN A 117 -0.01 -1.42 5.29
N GLU A 118 0.87 -1.07 4.37
CA GLU A 118 1.52 0.24 4.33
C GLU A 118 0.49 1.35 4.15
N GLU A 119 -0.37 1.23 3.15
CA GLU A 119 -1.41 2.18 2.74
C GLU A 119 -2.51 2.41 3.80
N ALA A 120 -2.58 1.57 4.81
CA ALA A 120 -3.61 1.62 5.84
C ALA A 120 -3.05 1.72 7.28
N GLY A 121 -1.78 2.11 7.45
CA GLY A 121 -1.20 2.48 8.75
C GLY A 121 -0.17 1.51 9.32
N SER A 122 0.41 0.63 8.50
CA SER A 122 1.59 -0.21 8.81
C SER A 122 1.44 -1.08 10.07
N ASP A 123 0.27 -1.70 10.25
CA ASP A 123 0.06 -2.65 11.35
C ASP A 123 0.85 -3.95 11.15
N ASP A 124 1.22 -4.26 9.92
CA ASP A 124 2.11 -5.34 9.53
C ASP A 124 3.53 -5.18 10.13
N ILE A 125 4.10 -3.99 10.10
CA ILE A 125 5.41 -3.70 10.72
C ILE A 125 5.29 -3.76 12.24
N LYS A 126 4.19 -3.28 12.82
CA LYS A 126 3.92 -3.43 14.26
C LYS A 126 3.85 -4.90 14.65
N TYR A 127 3.19 -5.72 13.82
CA TYR A 127 3.13 -7.17 14.01
C TYR A 127 4.52 -7.81 13.93
N TYR A 128 5.31 -7.47 12.92
CA TYR A 128 6.70 -7.94 12.78
C TYR A 128 7.52 -7.68 14.04
N LEU A 129 7.53 -6.44 14.53
CA LEU A 129 8.28 -6.07 15.73
C LEU A 129 7.76 -6.77 17.00
N ALA A 130 6.44 -6.89 17.15
CA ALA A 130 5.83 -7.54 18.31
C ALA A 130 6.09 -9.06 18.36
N ASN A 131 6.35 -9.69 17.22
CA ASN A 131 6.59 -11.13 17.10
C ASN A 131 8.08 -11.48 16.87
N GLY A 132 8.97 -10.64 17.36
CA GLY A 132 10.42 -10.93 17.36
C GLY A 132 11.13 -10.62 16.06
N GLY A 133 10.52 -9.80 15.21
CA GLY A 133 11.16 -9.31 13.99
C GLY A 133 12.47 -8.59 14.29
N GLU A 134 13.52 -8.96 13.59
CA GLU A 134 14.85 -8.40 13.77
C GLU A 134 14.93 -6.97 13.21
N ILE A 135 15.50 -6.06 14.00
CA ILE A 135 15.70 -4.68 13.58
C ILE A 135 17.00 -4.58 12.75
N PRO A 136 16.94 -4.07 11.51
CA PRO A 136 18.13 -3.94 10.67
C PRO A 136 19.09 -2.88 11.21
N VAL A 137 20.40 -3.05 10.95
CA VAL A 137 21.40 -2.01 11.26
C VAL A 137 21.33 -0.83 10.30
N MET A 138 20.79 -1.04 9.10
CA MET A 138 20.44 -0.03 8.10
C MET A 138 19.44 -0.61 7.12
N GLY A 139 18.81 0.25 6.35
CA GLY A 139 17.88 -0.16 5.30
C GLY A 139 17.43 1.01 4.46
N PHE A 140 16.63 0.70 3.47
CA PHE A 140 15.92 1.67 2.65
C PHE A 140 14.56 1.10 2.22
N THR A 141 13.66 1.99 1.83
CA THR A 141 12.46 1.63 1.09
C THR A 141 12.64 2.05 -0.37
N PRO A 142 12.27 1.20 -1.35
CA PRO A 142 12.26 1.58 -2.76
C PRO A 142 11.00 2.35 -3.14
N ASP A 143 10.08 2.51 -2.23
CA ASP A 143 8.80 3.19 -2.39
C ASP A 143 9.00 4.71 -2.36
N GLY A 144 9.31 5.26 -3.52
CA GLY A 144 9.54 6.68 -3.65
C GLY A 144 10.21 7.09 -4.95
N GLU A 145 10.40 8.40 -5.12
CA GLU A 145 11.10 8.97 -6.27
C GLU A 145 12.62 8.89 -6.09
N TYR A 146 13.31 8.48 -7.14
CA TYR A 146 14.76 8.39 -7.17
C TYR A 146 15.40 9.75 -7.48
N PRO A 147 16.64 10.03 -7.02
CA PRO A 147 17.56 9.06 -6.41
C PRO A 147 17.41 8.87 -4.90
N VAL A 148 16.97 9.86 -4.14
CA VAL A 148 16.81 9.77 -2.68
C VAL A 148 15.83 10.82 -2.20
N ILE A 149 14.86 10.41 -1.41
CA ILE A 149 14.00 11.29 -0.61
C ILE A 149 14.63 11.38 0.78
N ASN A 150 14.98 12.60 1.22
CA ASN A 150 15.64 12.86 2.50
C ASN A 150 14.76 13.61 3.50
N GLY A 151 13.49 13.82 3.18
CA GLY A 151 12.54 14.48 4.05
C GLY A 151 11.13 14.42 3.49
N GLU A 152 10.16 14.25 4.36
CA GLU A 152 8.74 14.18 4.03
C GLU A 152 7.92 15.16 4.87
N LYS A 153 6.74 15.51 4.38
CA LYS A 153 5.77 16.31 5.13
C LYS A 153 5.04 15.45 6.14
N GLY A 154 4.82 15.98 7.33
CA GLY A 154 3.95 15.32 8.31
C GLY A 154 2.50 15.25 7.82
N ILE A 155 1.83 14.17 8.18
CA ILE A 155 0.40 13.95 7.88
C ILE A 155 -0.41 14.24 9.13
N ILE A 156 -1.45 15.06 8.99
CA ILE A 156 -2.42 15.35 10.06
C ILE A 156 -3.81 15.01 9.54
N ASN A 157 -4.43 14.00 10.13
CA ASN A 157 -5.83 13.67 9.87
C ASN A 157 -6.71 14.36 10.92
N VAL A 158 -7.66 15.17 10.48
CA VAL A 158 -8.59 15.90 11.33
C VAL A 158 -10.01 15.51 10.98
N THR A 159 -10.77 15.05 11.97
CA THR A 159 -12.19 14.75 11.82
C THR A 159 -13.03 15.84 12.46
N PHE A 160 -13.90 16.47 11.68
CA PHE A 160 -14.92 17.39 12.18
C PHE A 160 -16.25 16.65 12.24
N SER A 161 -16.91 16.70 13.39
CA SER A 161 -18.24 16.17 13.56
C SER A 161 -19.16 17.22 14.19
N HIS A 162 -20.40 17.25 13.75
CA HIS A 162 -21.43 18.12 14.29
C HIS A 162 -22.74 17.38 14.37
N ALA A 163 -23.44 17.54 15.49
CA ALA A 163 -24.78 16.99 15.61
C ALA A 163 -25.71 17.70 14.61
N ASN A 164 -26.37 16.93 13.75
CA ASN A 164 -27.29 17.48 12.76
C ASN A 164 -28.60 17.96 13.42
N VAL A 165 -28.55 19.16 14.01
CA VAL A 165 -29.74 19.81 14.55
C VAL A 165 -30.47 20.47 13.39
N GLN A 166 -31.56 19.85 12.95
CA GLN A 166 -32.37 20.31 11.83
C GLN A 166 -33.40 21.35 12.28
N THR A 167 -33.11 22.62 12.05
CA THR A 167 -34.02 23.73 12.29
C THR A 167 -34.29 24.47 10.98
N GLY A 168 -35.57 24.72 10.67
CA GLY A 168 -35.97 25.44 9.48
C GLY A 168 -36.45 24.55 8.32
N ASP A 169 -36.67 25.19 7.18
CA ASP A 169 -37.32 24.60 6.01
C ASP A 169 -36.38 23.70 5.16
N VAL A 170 -35.07 23.73 5.41
CA VAL A 170 -34.09 22.90 4.73
C VAL A 170 -33.53 21.86 5.67
N ARG A 171 -33.63 20.59 5.28
CA ARG A 171 -33.08 19.49 6.03
C ARG A 171 -32.05 18.73 5.19
N LEU A 172 -30.85 18.55 5.70
CA LEU A 172 -29.84 17.68 5.12
C LEU A 172 -30.19 16.23 5.42
N LEU A 173 -30.48 15.41 4.42
CA LEU A 173 -30.82 14.01 4.53
C LEU A 173 -29.56 13.12 4.44
N SER A 174 -28.65 13.44 3.55
CA SER A 174 -27.36 12.79 3.42
C SER A 174 -26.36 13.70 2.71
N ILE A 175 -25.07 13.46 2.96
CA ILE A 175 -23.95 14.04 2.22
C ILE A 175 -22.88 12.97 2.06
N HIS A 176 -22.36 12.86 0.84
CA HIS A 176 -21.30 11.90 0.50
C HIS A 176 -20.29 12.55 -0.41
N GLY A 177 -19.01 12.26 -0.23
CA GLY A 177 -17.92 12.70 -1.09
C GLY A 177 -16.61 12.07 -0.67
N GLY A 178 -15.80 11.70 -1.67
CA GLY A 178 -14.53 11.03 -1.45
C GLY A 178 -14.63 9.55 -1.09
N THR A 179 -13.51 8.86 -1.23
CA THR A 179 -13.36 7.42 -0.95
C THR A 179 -12.32 7.14 0.13
N ALA A 180 -11.35 8.06 0.32
CA ALA A 180 -10.29 7.95 1.31
C ALA A 180 -9.84 9.35 1.78
N PRO A 181 -9.28 9.49 3.01
CA PRO A 181 -8.88 10.79 3.57
C PRO A 181 -7.76 11.49 2.78
N ASN A 182 -6.90 10.73 2.11
CA ASN A 182 -5.78 11.21 1.30
C ASN A 182 -6.14 11.45 -0.18
N VAL A 183 -7.40 11.26 -0.57
CA VAL A 183 -7.87 11.45 -1.96
C VAL A 183 -8.80 12.65 -2.03
N VAL A 184 -8.48 13.60 -2.90
CA VAL A 184 -9.37 14.72 -3.20
C VAL A 184 -10.62 14.20 -3.93
N PRO A 185 -11.83 14.44 -3.40
CA PRO A 185 -13.06 13.96 -4.04
C PRO A 185 -13.24 14.56 -5.42
N ALA A 186 -13.39 13.72 -6.45
CA ALA A 186 -13.80 14.16 -7.79
C ALA A 186 -15.30 14.58 -7.82
N HIS A 187 -16.10 13.94 -6.98
CA HIS A 187 -17.54 14.19 -6.87
C HIS A 187 -17.98 14.22 -5.41
N ALA A 188 -18.93 15.09 -5.14
CA ALA A 188 -19.66 15.11 -3.88
C ALA A 188 -21.15 15.31 -4.15
N CYS A 189 -22.01 14.71 -3.35
CA CYS A 189 -23.44 14.92 -3.44
C CYS A 189 -24.08 15.10 -2.07
N ALA A 190 -25.11 15.91 -2.01
CA ALA A 190 -25.95 16.09 -0.84
C ALA A 190 -27.42 15.88 -1.21
N LYS A 191 -28.17 15.23 -0.34
CA LYS A 191 -29.61 15.06 -0.44
C LYS A 191 -30.29 15.99 0.56
N LEU A 192 -31.10 16.89 0.04
CA LEU A 192 -31.80 17.88 0.85
C LEU A 192 -33.31 17.66 0.76
N ALA A 193 -34.03 17.87 1.85
CA ALA A 193 -35.49 18.10 1.85
C ALA A 193 -35.73 19.59 2.08
N CYS A 194 -36.44 20.25 1.13
CA CYS A 194 -36.73 21.67 1.21
C CYS A 194 -38.02 21.99 0.44
N PRO A 195 -38.62 23.16 0.66
CA PRO A 195 -39.77 23.65 -0.12
C PRO A 195 -39.43 23.71 -1.61
N ARG A 196 -40.45 23.49 -2.46
CA ARG A 196 -40.31 23.42 -3.92
C ARG A 196 -39.66 24.67 -4.54
N GLU A 197 -40.03 25.84 -4.02
CA GLU A 197 -39.48 27.12 -4.50
C GLU A 197 -37.99 27.25 -4.24
N LEU A 198 -37.52 26.76 -3.09
CA LEU A 198 -36.10 26.76 -2.75
C LEU A 198 -35.35 25.71 -3.54
N ALA A 199 -35.96 24.54 -3.80
CA ALA A 199 -35.37 23.52 -4.65
C ALA A 199 -35.09 24.03 -6.07
N GLN A 200 -35.98 24.81 -6.67
CA GLN A 200 -35.78 25.43 -7.98
C GLN A 200 -34.63 26.44 -7.98
N ARG A 201 -34.44 27.18 -6.90
CA ARG A 201 -33.33 28.15 -6.76
C ARG A 201 -31.97 27.43 -6.62
N LEU A 202 -31.92 26.35 -5.84
CA LEU A 202 -30.71 25.56 -5.64
C LEU A 202 -30.28 24.80 -6.90
N ALA A 203 -31.23 24.38 -7.74
CA ALA A 203 -30.94 23.70 -9.00
C ALA A 203 -30.31 24.62 -10.07
N ASN A 204 -30.36 25.94 -9.87
CA ASN A 204 -29.82 26.94 -10.78
C ASN A 204 -28.47 27.54 -10.30
N LEU A 205 -27.88 27.01 -9.21
CA LEU A 205 -26.54 27.34 -8.72
C LEU A 205 -25.51 26.42 -9.30
#